data_d73691a18ead7ead585dbde7e1a10235
#
_entry.id   d73691a18ead7ead585dbde7e1a10235
#
_cell.length_a   1.000
_cell.length_b   1.000
_cell.length_c   1.000
_cell.angle_alpha   90.00
_cell.angle_beta   90.00
_cell.angle_gamma   90.00
#
_symmetry.space_group_name_H-M   'P 1'
#
loop_
_entity.id
_entity.type
_entity.pdbx_description
1 polymer ?
#
loop_
_entity_poly.entity_id
_entity_poly.type
_entity_poly.pdbx_seq_one_letter_code
_entity_poly.pdbx_strand_id
1 'polypeptide(L)'
;AGHIIQKKHVIYGNEMDGKGTFFEACLLPSHKGGTLSISNHQVTARNCSEVTLMLYAATSYNGPRKSPSKEGKNPHQEIMSFRKISEGENYQELKKKHIIDYQSLFNRVSFILPAKKLQKELPTDERLKKFKEEEDQALIAQLFQFGRYLMIAGSRGEGQPLNLQGLWNDQVLPP
;
A
#
# COMPACT_ATOMS: atom_id res chain seq x y z
N ALA A 1 -1.76 -13.34 -16.77
CA ALA A 1 -2.88 -14.12 -17.30
C ALA A 1 -4.06 -13.17 -17.59
N GLY A 2 -4.63 -13.25 -18.79
CA GLY A 2 -5.87 -12.54 -19.09
C GLY A 2 -7.05 -13.21 -18.37
N HIS A 3 -8.05 -12.43 -17.99
CA HIS A 3 -9.29 -12.97 -17.42
C HIS A 3 -10.49 -12.38 -18.14
N ILE A 4 -11.54 -13.17 -18.25
CA ILE A 4 -12.82 -12.75 -18.81
C ILE A 4 -13.89 -12.94 -17.74
N ILE A 5 -14.69 -11.92 -17.51
CA ILE A 5 -15.81 -11.98 -16.57
C ILE A 5 -17.01 -12.53 -17.32
N GLN A 6 -17.50 -13.68 -16.92
CA GLN A 6 -18.72 -14.26 -17.47
C GLN A 6 -19.66 -14.68 -16.32
N LYS A 7 -20.81 -14.03 -16.20
CA LYS A 7 -21.88 -14.36 -15.23
C LYS A 7 -21.40 -14.59 -13.80
N LYS A 8 -20.63 -13.67 -13.22
CA LYS A 8 -20.04 -13.77 -11.86
C LYS A 8 -18.85 -14.72 -11.71
N HIS A 9 -18.33 -15.32 -12.77
CA HIS A 9 -17.13 -16.13 -12.70
C HIS A 9 -15.97 -15.45 -13.39
N VAL A 10 -14.77 -15.56 -12.82
CA VAL A 10 -13.53 -15.14 -13.46
C VAL A 10 -12.97 -16.33 -14.22
N ILE A 11 -12.79 -16.18 -15.51
CA ILE A 11 -12.15 -17.20 -16.34
C ILE A 11 -10.76 -16.70 -16.68
N TYR A 12 -9.75 -17.46 -16.30
CA TYR A 12 -8.36 -17.19 -16.64
C TYR A 12 -8.05 -17.78 -18.01
N GLY A 13 -7.66 -16.93 -18.96
CA GLY A 13 -7.19 -17.39 -20.26
C GLY A 13 -5.78 -17.95 -20.19
N ASN A 14 -5.49 -18.97 -21.03
CA ASN A 14 -4.16 -19.54 -21.16
C ASN A 14 -3.22 -18.68 -22.01
N GLU A 15 -3.75 -17.74 -22.77
CA GLU A 15 -2.98 -16.87 -23.65
C GLU A 15 -2.90 -15.45 -23.09
N MET A 16 -1.68 -14.96 -22.96
CA MET A 16 -1.41 -13.59 -22.52
C MET A 16 -1.28 -12.60 -23.70
N ASP A 17 -2.28 -12.56 -24.55
CA ASP A 17 -2.27 -11.70 -25.76
C ASP A 17 -2.43 -10.21 -25.41
N GLY A 18 -1.44 -9.66 -24.74
CA GLY A 18 -1.38 -8.25 -24.36
C GLY A 18 -2.28 -7.83 -23.18
N LYS A 19 -2.99 -8.77 -22.55
CA LYS A 19 -3.99 -8.50 -21.51
C LYS A 19 -3.52 -8.73 -20.08
N GLY A 20 -2.41 -9.44 -19.90
CA GLY A 20 -1.89 -9.77 -18.57
C GLY A 20 -0.90 -8.72 -18.06
N THR A 21 -0.89 -8.50 -16.76
CA THR A 21 0.14 -7.71 -16.06
C THR A 21 1.08 -8.66 -15.35
N PHE A 22 2.39 -8.55 -15.61
CA PHE A 22 3.41 -9.23 -14.81
C PHE A 22 3.61 -8.46 -13.52
N PHE A 23 3.97 -9.16 -12.47
CA PHE A 23 4.36 -8.55 -11.20
C PHE A 23 5.50 -9.34 -10.56
N GLU A 24 6.26 -8.66 -9.75
CA GLU A 24 7.30 -9.26 -8.91
C GLU A 24 7.28 -8.59 -7.54
N ALA A 25 7.57 -9.37 -6.51
CA ALA A 25 7.77 -8.88 -5.15
C ALA A 25 9.08 -9.44 -4.60
N CYS A 26 9.87 -8.61 -3.93
CA CYS A 26 11.12 -8.99 -3.29
C CYS A 26 11.08 -8.58 -1.83
N LEU A 27 11.27 -9.53 -0.92
CA LEU A 27 11.40 -9.29 0.51
C LEU A 27 12.87 -9.38 0.91
N LEU A 28 13.41 -8.29 1.46
CA LEU A 28 14.78 -8.21 1.98
C LEU A 28 14.74 -8.04 3.49
N PRO A 29 14.98 -9.09 4.26
CA PRO A 29 15.04 -9.03 5.71
C PRO A 29 16.42 -8.62 6.20
N SER A 30 16.48 -7.84 7.28
CA SER A 30 17.68 -7.54 8.04
C SER A 30 17.40 -7.64 9.54
N HIS A 31 18.45 -7.81 10.36
CA HIS A 31 18.28 -8.02 11.80
C HIS A 31 19.42 -7.43 12.63
N LYS A 32 19.15 -7.23 13.93
CA LYS A 32 20.17 -6.92 14.93
C LYS A 32 20.20 -8.03 15.99
N GLY A 33 21.39 -8.56 16.26
CA GLY A 33 21.57 -9.70 17.16
C GLY A 33 20.98 -10.99 16.60
N GLY A 34 21.22 -12.11 17.26
CA GLY A 34 20.65 -13.39 16.90
C GLY A 34 21.02 -13.90 15.50
N THR A 35 20.14 -14.66 14.90
CA THR A 35 20.32 -15.26 13.57
C THR A 35 19.07 -15.10 12.72
N LEU A 36 19.28 -14.95 11.40
CA LEU A 36 18.22 -14.93 10.40
C LEU A 36 18.52 -15.98 9.34
N SER A 37 17.53 -16.79 9.01
CA SER A 37 17.63 -17.79 7.94
C SER A 37 16.43 -17.71 7.01
N ILE A 38 16.67 -18.03 5.73
CA ILE A 38 15.64 -18.08 4.70
C ILE A 38 15.67 -19.48 4.10
N SER A 39 14.58 -20.21 4.23
CA SER A 39 14.42 -21.55 3.67
C SER A 39 12.94 -21.87 3.44
N ASN A 40 12.64 -22.66 2.43
CA ASN A 40 11.28 -23.13 2.16
C ASN A 40 10.21 -22.02 2.16
N HIS A 41 10.50 -20.87 1.51
CA HIS A 41 9.63 -19.70 1.45
C HIS A 41 9.30 -19.07 2.83
N GLN A 42 10.13 -19.33 3.83
CA GLN A 42 9.97 -18.78 5.18
C GLN A 42 11.22 -17.99 5.58
N VAL A 43 10.98 -16.88 6.28
CA VAL A 43 12.00 -16.10 6.97
C VAL A 43 11.90 -16.44 8.46
N THR A 44 12.98 -16.97 9.02
CA THR A 44 13.04 -17.34 10.45
C THR A 44 14.07 -16.46 11.15
N ALA A 45 13.63 -15.70 12.15
CA ALA A 45 14.49 -14.91 13.01
C ALA A 45 14.51 -15.51 14.43
N ARG A 46 15.69 -15.72 15.01
CA ARG A 46 15.85 -16.27 16.35
C ARG A 46 16.76 -15.39 17.19
N ASN A 47 16.31 -15.08 18.41
CA ASN A 47 17.05 -14.25 19.38
C ASN A 47 17.48 -12.88 18.83
N CYS A 48 16.74 -12.35 17.86
CA CYS A 48 16.98 -11.02 17.32
C CYS A 48 16.33 -9.97 18.23
N SER A 49 17.06 -8.89 18.50
CA SER A 49 16.51 -7.71 19.20
C SER A 49 15.66 -6.83 18.27
N GLU A 50 15.95 -6.88 16.96
CA GLU A 50 15.25 -6.11 15.94
C GLU A 50 15.25 -6.90 14.63
N VAL A 51 14.12 -6.85 13.91
CA VAL A 51 14.01 -7.38 12.54
C VAL A 51 13.34 -6.32 11.68
N THR A 52 13.97 -5.97 10.57
CA THR A 52 13.41 -5.06 9.57
C THR A 52 13.14 -5.83 8.29
N LEU A 53 11.92 -5.71 7.77
CA LEU A 53 11.48 -6.34 6.53
C LEU A 53 11.27 -5.25 5.47
N MET A 54 12.11 -5.23 4.43
CA MET A 54 11.97 -4.33 3.29
C MET A 54 11.25 -5.08 2.17
N LEU A 55 10.02 -4.67 1.87
CA LEU A 55 9.23 -5.23 0.78
C LEU A 55 9.28 -4.29 -0.43
N TYR A 56 9.72 -4.80 -1.55
CA TYR A 56 9.69 -4.13 -2.86
C TYR A 56 8.71 -4.86 -3.75
N ALA A 57 7.88 -4.13 -4.47
CA ALA A 57 6.95 -4.70 -5.42
C ALA A 57 6.85 -3.82 -6.66
N ALA A 58 6.75 -4.43 -7.81
CA ALA A 58 6.58 -3.73 -9.07
C ALA A 58 5.73 -4.55 -10.03
N THR A 59 5.14 -3.86 -11.00
CA THR A 59 4.35 -4.47 -12.06
C THR A 59 4.86 -4.05 -13.44
N SER A 60 4.42 -4.75 -14.46
CA SER A 60 4.71 -4.38 -15.85
C SER A 60 3.83 -3.24 -16.37
N TYR A 61 2.99 -2.61 -15.53
CA TYR A 61 2.17 -1.48 -15.95
C TYR A 61 3.03 -0.32 -16.46
N ASN A 62 2.72 0.19 -17.65
CA ASN A 62 3.47 1.25 -18.32
C ASN A 62 2.53 2.31 -18.91
N GLY A 63 1.47 2.63 -18.18
CA GLY A 63 0.48 3.62 -18.58
C GLY A 63 -0.76 3.05 -19.24
N PRO A 64 -1.82 3.85 -19.35
CA PRO A 64 -3.17 3.39 -19.76
C PRO A 64 -3.30 3.00 -21.22
N ARG A 65 -2.34 3.41 -22.05
CA ARG A 65 -2.40 3.21 -23.52
C ARG A 65 -1.40 2.15 -24.01
N LYS A 66 -0.69 1.49 -23.11
CA LYS A 66 0.32 0.48 -23.43
C LYS A 66 -0.11 -0.89 -22.93
N SER A 67 0.12 -1.90 -23.73
CA SER A 67 -0.11 -3.28 -23.32
C SER A 67 0.90 -3.68 -22.23
N PRO A 68 0.48 -4.05 -21.01
CA PRO A 68 1.40 -4.37 -19.94
C PRO A 68 2.25 -5.63 -20.21
N SER A 69 1.81 -6.53 -21.09
CA SER A 69 2.57 -7.73 -21.43
C SER A 69 3.46 -7.57 -22.69
N LYS A 70 3.13 -6.63 -23.60
CA LYS A 70 3.89 -6.42 -24.85
C LYS A 70 4.81 -5.20 -24.77
N GLU A 71 4.35 -4.15 -24.09
CA GLU A 71 5.04 -2.85 -24.00
C GLU A 71 5.26 -2.45 -22.53
N GLY A 72 5.17 -3.43 -21.63
CA GLY A 72 5.27 -3.23 -20.19
C GLY A 72 6.70 -2.93 -19.76
N LYS A 73 6.80 -2.38 -18.53
CA LYS A 73 8.07 -2.29 -17.81
C LYS A 73 8.53 -3.69 -17.37
N ASN A 74 9.81 -3.84 -17.13
CA ASN A 74 10.33 -5.05 -16.50
C ASN A 74 10.25 -4.91 -14.96
N PRO A 75 9.39 -5.68 -14.26
CA PRO A 75 9.23 -5.53 -12.81
C PRO A 75 10.52 -5.75 -12.03
N HIS A 76 11.37 -6.68 -12.48
CA HIS A 76 12.67 -6.94 -11.85
C HIS A 76 13.58 -5.71 -11.88
N GLN A 77 13.71 -5.07 -13.04
CA GLN A 77 14.53 -3.86 -13.17
C GLN A 77 13.99 -2.70 -12.32
N GLU A 78 12.68 -2.53 -12.24
CA GLU A 78 12.05 -1.53 -11.36
C GLU A 78 12.39 -1.82 -9.88
N ILE A 79 12.28 -3.08 -9.43
CA ILE A 79 12.66 -3.48 -8.06
C ILE A 79 14.14 -3.21 -7.79
N MET A 80 15.02 -3.56 -8.71
CA MET A 80 16.47 -3.30 -8.55
C MET A 80 16.78 -1.80 -8.46
N SER A 81 16.04 -0.96 -9.20
CA SER A 81 16.18 0.48 -9.09
C SER A 81 15.71 1.01 -7.71
N PHE A 82 14.57 0.53 -7.19
CA PHE A 82 14.09 0.90 -5.85
C PHE A 82 15.06 0.47 -4.75
N ARG A 83 15.63 -0.74 -4.86
CA ARG A 83 16.65 -1.22 -3.93
C ARG A 83 17.87 -0.31 -3.93
N LYS A 84 18.36 0.08 -5.09
CA LYS A 84 19.51 0.98 -5.22
C LYS A 84 19.26 2.35 -4.58
N ILE A 85 18.03 2.90 -4.68
CA ILE A 85 17.65 4.18 -4.07
C ILE A 85 17.64 4.08 -2.55
N SER A 86 17.26 2.94 -1.99
CA SER A 86 17.18 2.70 -0.53
C SER A 86 18.43 2.03 0.05
N GLU A 87 19.44 1.78 -0.76
CA GLU A 87 20.68 1.13 -0.34
C GLU A 87 21.41 1.97 0.72
N GLY A 88 21.80 1.32 1.82
CA GLY A 88 22.48 1.98 2.93
C GLY A 88 21.58 2.77 3.88
N GLU A 89 20.27 2.88 3.59
CA GLU A 89 19.35 3.59 4.46
C GLU A 89 18.79 2.70 5.57
N ASN A 90 18.77 3.21 6.78
CA ASN A 90 18.11 2.54 7.89
C ASN A 90 16.62 2.92 7.99
N TYR A 91 15.88 2.18 8.82
CA TYR A 91 14.45 2.41 9.03
C TYR A 91 14.10 3.85 9.41
N GLN A 92 14.90 4.49 10.28
CA GLN A 92 14.61 5.83 10.76
C GLN A 92 14.76 6.89 9.66
N GLU A 93 15.76 6.74 8.79
CA GLU A 93 15.96 7.61 7.63
C GLU A 93 14.84 7.47 6.61
N LEU A 94 14.46 6.24 6.27
CA LEU A 94 13.33 5.97 5.37
C LEU A 94 12.02 6.53 5.95
N LYS A 95 11.76 6.31 7.24
CA LYS A 95 10.60 6.86 7.94
C LYS A 95 10.57 8.38 7.89
N LYS A 96 11.70 9.02 8.14
CA LYS A 96 11.82 10.49 8.08
C LYS A 96 11.51 11.03 6.69
N LYS A 97 12.09 10.43 5.64
CA LYS A 97 11.83 10.79 4.25
C LYS A 97 10.36 10.61 3.88
N HIS A 98 9.77 9.48 4.26
CA HIS A 98 8.34 9.21 4.05
C HIS A 98 7.45 10.26 4.73
N ILE A 99 7.73 10.62 5.98
CA ILE A 99 6.96 11.63 6.71
C ILE A 99 7.05 13.00 6.02
N ILE A 100 8.23 13.43 5.63
CA ILE A 100 8.44 14.72 4.96
C ILE A 100 7.67 14.76 3.63
N ASP A 101 7.82 13.72 2.82
CA ASP A 101 7.13 13.60 1.54
C ASP A 101 5.61 13.61 1.72
N TYR A 102 5.09 12.78 2.61
CA TYR A 102 3.66 12.70 2.90
C TYR A 102 3.09 14.03 3.41
N GLN A 103 3.76 14.67 4.37
CA GLN A 103 3.32 15.93 4.95
C GLN A 103 3.32 17.09 3.94
N SER A 104 4.16 17.04 2.93
CA SER A 104 4.17 18.04 1.85
C SER A 104 2.82 18.13 1.12
N LEU A 105 2.07 17.05 1.08
CA LEU A 105 0.72 16.98 0.51
C LEU A 105 -0.37 17.07 1.58
N PHE A 106 -0.22 16.33 2.67
CA PHE A 106 -1.23 16.25 3.71
C PHE A 106 -1.49 17.59 4.40
N ASN A 107 -0.45 18.35 4.66
CA ASN A 107 -0.55 19.64 5.38
C ASN A 107 -1.17 20.78 4.54
N ARG A 108 -1.48 20.54 3.26
CA ARG A 108 -2.16 21.53 2.41
C ARG A 108 -3.61 21.75 2.78
N VAL A 109 -4.22 20.82 3.51
CA VAL A 109 -5.62 20.93 3.96
C VAL A 109 -5.70 20.57 5.43
N SER A 110 -6.35 21.45 6.21
CA SER A 110 -6.70 21.23 7.60
C SER A 110 -8.22 21.16 7.74
N PHE A 111 -8.72 20.12 8.39
CA PHE A 111 -10.13 19.97 8.72
C PHE A 111 -10.26 19.52 10.17
N ILE A 112 -10.81 20.38 11.01
CA ILE A 112 -10.91 20.17 12.45
C ILE A 112 -12.35 20.40 12.86
N LEU A 113 -12.93 19.45 13.57
CA LEU A 113 -14.22 19.57 14.23
C LEU A 113 -14.05 19.47 15.75
N PRO A 114 -14.93 20.09 16.53
CA PRO A 114 -14.89 19.99 17.99
C PRO A 114 -14.91 18.55 18.48
N ALA A 115 -14.22 18.27 19.57
CA ALA A 115 -14.21 16.95 20.17
C ALA A 115 -14.26 17.04 21.69
N LYS A 116 -15.07 16.22 22.33
CA LYS A 116 -15.03 16.01 23.77
C LYS A 116 -13.74 15.24 24.12
N LYS A 117 -13.10 15.57 25.24
CA LYS A 117 -11.83 14.96 25.66
C LYS A 117 -11.93 13.43 25.75
N LEU A 118 -13.01 12.93 26.37
CA LEU A 118 -13.24 11.50 26.59
C LEU A 118 -13.29 10.71 25.26
N GLN A 119 -13.87 11.27 24.21
CA GLN A 119 -13.97 10.61 22.90
C GLN A 119 -12.62 10.40 22.24
N LYS A 120 -11.65 11.30 22.47
CA LYS A 120 -10.30 11.18 21.89
C LYS A 120 -9.47 10.07 22.53
N GLU A 121 -9.80 9.64 23.72
CA GLU A 121 -9.07 8.62 24.48
C GLU A 121 -9.57 7.19 24.18
N LEU A 122 -10.73 7.05 23.53
CA LEU A 122 -11.28 5.74 23.16
C LEU A 122 -10.69 5.23 21.86
N PRO A 123 -10.48 3.90 21.74
CA PRO A 123 -10.16 3.25 20.46
C PRO A 123 -11.22 3.52 19.39
N THR A 124 -10.80 3.55 18.13
CA THR A 124 -11.69 3.91 17.00
C THR A 124 -12.90 2.97 16.87
N ASP A 125 -12.74 1.69 17.13
CA ASP A 125 -13.81 0.69 17.06
C ASP A 125 -14.89 0.92 18.15
N GLU A 126 -14.50 1.36 19.34
CA GLU A 126 -15.43 1.74 20.40
C GLU A 126 -16.15 3.05 20.07
N ARG A 127 -15.45 4.02 19.50
CA ARG A 127 -16.05 5.28 19.02
C ARG A 127 -17.09 5.02 17.94
N LEU A 128 -16.80 4.11 17.00
CA LEU A 128 -17.76 3.71 15.96
C LEU A 128 -19.02 3.06 16.52
N LYS A 129 -18.90 2.19 17.53
CA LYS A 129 -20.05 1.54 18.18
C LYS A 129 -20.97 2.57 18.84
N LYS A 130 -20.40 3.57 19.48
CA LYS A 130 -21.12 4.63 20.21
C LYS A 130 -21.62 5.77 19.32
N PHE A 131 -21.20 5.83 18.05
CA PHE A 131 -21.48 6.97 17.18
C PHE A 131 -22.96 7.29 16.98
N LYS A 132 -23.82 6.29 17.05
CA LYS A 132 -25.28 6.49 16.93
C LYS A 132 -25.90 7.17 18.16
N GLU A 133 -25.29 7.02 19.32
CA GLU A 133 -25.77 7.51 20.60
C GLU A 133 -25.08 8.82 21.01
N GLU A 134 -23.83 8.97 20.61
CA GLU A 134 -23.00 10.12 20.92
C GLU A 134 -22.45 10.72 19.61
N GLU A 135 -22.86 11.95 19.30
CA GLU A 135 -22.27 12.67 18.17
C GLU A 135 -20.75 12.87 18.38
N ASP A 136 -19.94 12.14 17.61
CA ASP A 136 -18.50 12.25 17.64
C ASP A 136 -18.00 12.98 16.38
N GLN A 137 -18.04 14.30 16.41
CA GLN A 137 -17.60 15.13 15.30
C GLN A 137 -16.12 14.95 14.98
N ALA A 138 -15.29 14.64 15.99
CA ALA A 138 -13.87 14.36 15.74
C ALA A 138 -13.67 13.05 14.96
N LEU A 139 -14.54 12.05 15.11
CA LEU A 139 -14.51 10.85 14.31
C LEU A 139 -14.84 11.15 12.84
N ILE A 140 -15.78 12.07 12.57
CA ILE A 140 -16.06 12.54 11.21
C ILE A 140 -14.83 13.21 10.60
N ALA A 141 -14.16 14.10 11.34
CA ALA A 141 -12.93 14.73 10.89
C ALA A 141 -11.82 13.70 10.65
N GLN A 142 -11.71 12.69 11.50
CA GLN A 142 -10.75 11.59 11.34
C GLN A 142 -11.06 10.76 10.10
N LEU A 143 -12.32 10.45 9.79
CA LEU A 143 -12.74 9.74 8.58
C LEU A 143 -12.37 10.52 7.32
N PHE A 144 -12.61 11.83 7.31
CA PHE A 144 -12.18 12.70 6.21
C PHE A 144 -10.66 12.66 6.01
N GLN A 145 -9.89 12.79 7.09
CA GLN A 145 -8.43 12.74 7.02
C GLN A 145 -7.91 11.37 6.61
N PHE A 146 -8.58 10.29 7.03
CA PHE A 146 -8.25 8.93 6.60
C PHE A 146 -8.50 8.72 5.10
N GLY A 147 -9.62 9.22 4.57
CA GLY A 147 -9.88 9.21 3.12
C GLY A 147 -8.80 9.95 2.34
N ARG A 148 -8.37 11.12 2.83
CA ARG A 148 -7.24 11.85 2.24
C ARG A 148 -5.93 11.06 2.30
N TYR A 149 -5.66 10.38 3.42
CA TYR A 149 -4.50 9.50 3.54
C TYR A 149 -4.50 8.42 2.45
N LEU A 150 -5.62 7.72 2.26
CA LEU A 150 -5.75 6.68 1.25
C LEU A 150 -5.55 7.23 -0.17
N MET A 151 -6.09 8.40 -0.47
CA MET A 151 -5.90 9.07 -1.76
C MET A 151 -4.44 9.46 -2.01
N ILE A 152 -3.78 10.06 -1.04
CA ILE A 152 -2.37 10.45 -1.14
C ILE A 152 -1.48 9.23 -1.28
N ALA A 153 -1.77 8.15 -0.54
CA ALA A 153 -0.99 6.91 -0.60
C ALA A 153 -1.19 6.12 -1.90
N GLY A 154 -2.40 6.15 -2.47
CA GLY A 154 -2.76 5.33 -3.63
C GLY A 154 -2.73 6.02 -4.98
N SER A 155 -2.61 7.36 -5.04
CA SER A 155 -2.61 8.12 -6.30
C SER A 155 -1.57 9.22 -6.28
N ARG A 156 -0.41 8.96 -6.86
CA ARG A 156 0.73 9.87 -6.90
C ARG A 156 1.24 10.07 -8.34
N GLY A 157 1.68 11.30 -8.63
CA GLY A 157 2.32 11.62 -9.90
C GLY A 157 1.40 11.41 -11.11
N GLU A 158 1.95 10.87 -12.17
CA GLU A 158 1.27 10.64 -13.45
C GLU A 158 0.50 9.30 -13.51
N GLY A 159 0.21 8.70 -12.35
CA GLY A 159 -0.55 7.46 -12.24
C GLY A 159 -2.01 7.59 -12.62
N GLN A 160 -2.71 6.46 -12.68
CA GLN A 160 -4.16 6.44 -12.85
C GLN A 160 -4.85 7.04 -11.60
N PRO A 161 -5.94 7.80 -11.76
CA PRO A 161 -6.81 8.14 -10.65
C PRO A 161 -7.31 6.88 -9.95
N LEU A 162 -7.52 6.95 -8.65
CA LEU A 162 -8.13 5.85 -7.91
C LEU A 162 -9.55 5.60 -8.43
N ASN A 163 -9.88 4.33 -8.68
CA ASN A 163 -11.25 3.89 -8.86
C ASN A 163 -11.97 3.78 -7.49
N LEU A 164 -13.14 3.16 -7.40
CA LEU A 164 -13.97 3.08 -6.19
C LEU A 164 -13.19 2.65 -4.95
N GLN A 165 -12.41 1.59 -5.02
CA GLN A 165 -11.60 1.08 -3.91
C GLN A 165 -10.10 1.35 -4.05
N GLY A 166 -9.68 1.86 -5.19
CA GLY A 166 -8.28 2.13 -5.49
C GLY A 166 -7.42 0.86 -5.40
N LEU A 167 -6.29 0.97 -4.70
CA LEU A 167 -5.37 -0.14 -4.44
C LEU A 167 -5.77 -1.01 -3.24
N TRP A 168 -6.81 -0.61 -2.50
CA TRP A 168 -7.18 -1.17 -1.20
C TRP A 168 -8.21 -2.30 -1.31
N ASN A 169 -8.12 -3.07 -2.36
CA ASN A 169 -9.00 -4.20 -2.64
C ASN A 169 -8.22 -5.48 -2.84
N ASP A 170 -8.60 -6.51 -2.12
CA ASP A 170 -8.01 -7.86 -2.20
C ASP A 170 -8.80 -8.82 -3.10
N GLN A 171 -9.93 -8.37 -3.66
CA GLN A 171 -10.79 -9.20 -4.49
C GLN A 171 -10.32 -9.18 -5.95
N VAL A 172 -10.39 -10.32 -6.61
CA VAL A 172 -10.11 -10.43 -8.06
C VAL A 172 -11.13 -9.65 -8.89
N LEU A 173 -12.34 -9.54 -8.40
CA LEU A 173 -13.43 -8.75 -8.95
C LEU A 173 -13.91 -7.76 -7.89
N PRO A 174 -13.40 -6.53 -7.89
CA PRO A 174 -13.92 -5.49 -7.02
C PRO A 174 -15.35 -5.12 -7.43
N PRO A 175 -16.18 -4.66 -6.46
CA PRO A 175 -17.53 -4.19 -6.75
C PRO A 175 -17.55 -2.95 -7.63
#